data_172fd24ffbeb679fc9440d08dab3d040
#
_entry.id   172fd24ffbeb679fc9440d08dab3d040
#
_cell.length_a   1.000
_cell.length_b   1.000
_cell.length_c   1.000
_cell.angle_alpha   90.00
_cell.angle_beta   90.00
_cell.angle_gamma   90.00
#
_symmetry.space_group_name_H-M   'P 1'
#
loop_
_entity.id
_entity.type
_entity.pdbx_description
1 polymer ?
#
loop_
_entity_poly.entity_id
_entity_poly.type
_entity_poly.pdbx_seq_one_letter_code
_entity_poly.pdbx_strand_id
1 'polypeptide(L)'
;MNKEITEIKDTLMPVFQKYGDRVLFAYLFGSVSQDEALPLSDIDIAVFFSGKAGESFFELRVSLYADICRALKRNDIDMVVLNTTRNIMLLDATIRQGVVLFDKDAEFREEFEHRILHRAIDFKEQRLSVIGI
;
A
#
# COMPACT_ATOMS: atom_id res chain seq x y z
N MET A 1 -16.99 3.67 -6.41
CA MET A 1 -15.89 4.15 -5.55
C MET A 1 -16.37 5.38 -4.81
N ASN A 2 -16.06 5.49 -3.53
CA ASN A 2 -16.56 6.62 -2.78
C ASN A 2 -15.80 7.90 -3.16
N LYS A 3 -16.43 9.04 -2.90
CA LYS A 3 -15.90 10.35 -3.29
C LYS A 3 -14.55 10.65 -2.64
N GLU A 4 -14.40 10.31 -1.37
CA GLU A 4 -13.15 10.54 -0.63
C GLU A 4 -11.98 9.76 -1.25
N ILE A 5 -12.21 8.50 -1.62
CA ILE A 5 -11.19 7.67 -2.26
C ILE A 5 -10.78 8.29 -3.60
N THR A 6 -11.74 8.74 -4.39
CA THR A 6 -11.48 9.38 -5.69
C THR A 6 -10.66 10.66 -5.50
N GLU A 7 -10.99 11.49 -4.53
CA GLU A 7 -10.26 12.72 -4.24
C GLU A 7 -8.82 12.43 -3.81
N ILE A 8 -8.62 11.42 -2.94
CA ILE A 8 -7.28 11.02 -2.52
C ILE A 8 -6.47 10.55 -3.73
N LYS A 9 -7.04 9.67 -4.54
CA LYS A 9 -6.39 9.13 -5.73
C LYS A 9 -5.97 10.24 -6.68
N ASP A 10 -6.88 11.15 -6.99
CA ASP A 10 -6.62 12.25 -7.91
C ASP A 10 -5.56 13.21 -7.38
N THR A 11 -5.61 13.50 -6.08
CA THR A 11 -4.64 14.39 -5.44
C THR A 11 -3.24 13.78 -5.41
N LEU A 12 -3.13 12.47 -5.21
CA LEU A 12 -1.84 11.79 -5.08
C LEU A 12 -1.25 11.36 -6.42
N MET A 13 -2.02 11.35 -7.50
CA MET A 13 -1.50 10.92 -8.80
C MET A 13 -0.27 11.72 -9.22
N PRO A 14 -0.27 13.07 -9.18
CA PRO A 14 0.93 13.84 -9.52
C PRO A 14 2.12 13.56 -8.60
N VAL A 15 1.85 13.27 -7.31
CA VAL A 15 2.91 12.95 -6.35
C VAL A 15 3.62 11.68 -6.78
N PHE A 16 2.88 10.61 -7.06
CA PHE A 16 3.47 9.34 -7.50
C PHE A 16 4.19 9.49 -8.85
N GLN A 17 3.61 10.23 -9.78
CA GLN A 17 4.22 10.46 -11.09
C GLN A 17 5.58 11.15 -10.99
N LYS A 18 5.72 12.06 -10.02
CA LYS A 18 6.99 12.75 -9.76
C LYS A 18 8.13 11.78 -9.43
N TYR A 19 7.83 10.66 -8.82
CA TYR A 19 8.84 9.66 -8.46
C TYR A 19 9.25 8.78 -9.64
N GLY A 20 8.53 8.84 -10.75
CA GLY A 20 8.90 8.12 -11.97
C GLY A 20 9.03 6.62 -11.74
N ASP A 21 10.20 6.07 -12.11
CA ASP A 21 10.46 4.63 -12.00
C ASP A 21 10.71 4.14 -10.58
N ARG A 22 10.79 5.04 -9.61
CA ARG A 22 11.10 4.67 -8.23
C ARG A 22 9.92 4.06 -7.50
N VAL A 23 8.68 4.41 -7.88
CA VAL A 23 7.46 3.84 -7.29
C VAL A 23 6.78 2.97 -8.35
N LEU A 24 6.59 1.68 -8.06
CA LEU A 24 5.93 0.78 -8.99
C LEU A 24 4.42 0.73 -8.80
N PHE A 25 3.96 0.67 -7.56
CA PHE A 25 2.52 0.72 -7.29
C PHE A 25 2.27 1.10 -5.83
N ALA A 26 1.04 1.50 -5.56
CA ALA A 26 0.62 1.90 -4.21
C ALA A 26 -0.86 1.58 -4.00
N TYR A 27 -1.20 1.28 -2.74
CA TYR A 27 -2.57 0.99 -2.32
C TYR A 27 -3.01 1.96 -1.24
N LEU A 28 -4.31 2.26 -1.24
CA LEU A 28 -5.01 2.82 -0.09
C LEU A 28 -5.67 1.66 0.64
N PHE A 29 -5.44 1.52 1.94
CA PHE A 29 -6.03 0.43 2.71
C PHE A 29 -6.57 0.94 4.05
N GLY A 30 -7.08 0.02 4.89
CA GLY A 30 -7.68 0.38 6.16
C GLY A 30 -9.12 0.87 6.02
N SER A 31 -9.59 1.62 7.00
CA SER A 31 -11.00 2.01 7.08
C SER A 31 -11.45 2.92 5.93
N VAL A 32 -10.57 3.79 5.44
CA VAL A 32 -10.91 4.71 4.34
C VAL A 32 -11.20 3.92 3.06
N SER A 33 -10.39 2.89 2.76
CA SER A 33 -10.57 2.09 1.55
C SER A 33 -11.87 1.30 1.55
N GLN A 34 -12.42 1.00 2.74
CA GLN A 34 -13.64 0.23 2.90
C GLN A 34 -14.88 1.09 3.17
N ASP A 35 -14.74 2.39 3.04
CA ASP A 35 -15.84 3.33 3.26
C ASP A 35 -16.39 3.29 4.69
N GLU A 36 -15.53 2.93 5.64
CA GLU A 36 -15.88 2.84 7.06
C GLU A 36 -15.26 3.99 7.87
N ALA A 37 -14.59 4.93 7.19
CA ALA A 37 -13.84 5.96 7.86
C ALA A 37 -14.75 6.97 8.56
N LEU A 38 -14.37 7.32 9.78
CA LEU A 38 -14.86 8.50 10.46
C LEU A 38 -14.05 9.72 10.00
N PRO A 39 -14.54 10.95 10.21
CA PRO A 39 -13.84 12.15 9.74
C PRO A 39 -12.39 12.28 10.20
N LEU A 40 -12.03 11.65 11.32
CA LEU A 40 -10.68 11.73 11.90
C LEU A 40 -9.89 10.41 11.72
N SER A 41 -10.37 9.49 10.89
CA SER A 41 -9.64 8.24 10.63
C SER A 41 -8.34 8.51 9.91
N ASP A 42 -7.27 7.77 10.29
CA ASP A 42 -5.98 7.84 9.60
C ASP A 42 -6.11 7.32 8.17
N ILE A 43 -5.27 7.84 7.30
CA ILE A 43 -5.16 7.35 5.93
C ILE A 43 -3.96 6.38 5.88
N ASP A 44 -4.23 5.14 5.47
CA ASP A 44 -3.22 4.08 5.40
C ASP A 44 -2.83 3.85 3.93
N ILE A 45 -1.53 4.01 3.64
CA ILE A 45 -0.99 3.88 2.29
C ILE A 45 0.13 2.84 2.30
N ALA A 46 0.09 1.91 1.36
CA ALA A 46 1.13 0.90 1.16
C ALA A 46 1.79 1.14 -0.19
N VAL A 47 3.13 1.17 -0.22
CA VAL A 47 3.89 1.52 -1.41
C VAL A 47 4.94 0.45 -1.70
N PHE A 48 5.09 0.11 -2.98
CA PHE A 48 6.17 -0.76 -3.46
C PHE A 48 7.15 0.07 -4.29
N PHE A 49 8.40 0.15 -3.84
CA PHE A 49 9.47 0.85 -4.55
C PHE A 49 10.22 -0.10 -5.47
N SER A 50 10.74 0.44 -6.58
CA SER A 50 11.44 -0.38 -7.58
C SER A 50 12.83 -0.85 -7.14
N GLY A 51 13.47 -0.15 -6.24
CA GLY A 51 14.84 -0.46 -5.82
C GLY A 51 15.92 -0.08 -6.84
N LYS A 52 15.57 0.56 -7.94
CA LYS A 52 16.52 0.87 -9.02
C LYS A 52 17.28 2.18 -8.85
N ALA A 53 16.84 3.04 -7.96
CA ALA A 53 17.33 4.43 -7.90
C ALA A 53 18.58 4.61 -7.04
N GLY A 54 19.12 3.56 -6.42
CA GLY A 54 20.28 3.68 -5.53
C GLY A 54 19.97 4.35 -4.20
N GLU A 55 18.76 4.86 -4.01
CA GLU A 55 18.32 5.42 -2.74
C GLU A 55 17.82 4.30 -1.82
N SER A 56 17.99 4.47 -0.51
CA SER A 56 17.44 3.51 0.44
C SER A 56 15.91 3.61 0.47
N PHE A 57 15.26 2.52 0.83
CA PHE A 57 13.80 2.53 1.01
C PHE A 57 13.40 3.49 2.13
N PHE A 58 14.24 3.65 3.14
CA PHE A 58 13.98 4.60 4.21
C PHE A 58 13.94 6.04 3.69
N GLU A 59 14.91 6.43 2.88
CA GLU A 59 14.98 7.77 2.30
C GLU A 59 13.77 8.03 1.38
N LEU A 60 13.44 7.07 0.53
CA LEU A 60 12.27 7.18 -0.35
C LEU A 60 10.98 7.28 0.46
N ARG A 61 10.86 6.50 1.52
CA ARG A 61 9.69 6.52 2.40
C ARG A 61 9.52 7.90 3.05
N VAL A 62 10.59 8.45 3.59
CA VAL A 62 10.54 9.77 4.26
C VAL A 62 10.14 10.86 3.26
N SER A 63 10.75 10.85 2.09
CA SER A 63 10.49 11.83 1.02
C SER A 63 9.03 11.74 0.55
N LEU A 64 8.57 10.54 0.24
CA LEU A 64 7.21 10.32 -0.25
C LEU A 64 6.18 10.65 0.81
N TYR A 65 6.43 10.27 2.05
CA TYR A 65 5.55 10.59 3.19
C TYR A 65 5.34 12.11 3.30
N ALA A 66 6.44 12.87 3.25
CA ALA A 66 6.36 14.32 3.33
C ALA A 66 5.56 14.91 2.16
N ASP A 67 5.78 14.40 0.96
CA ASP A 67 5.06 14.87 -0.23
C ASP A 67 3.57 14.54 -0.15
N ILE A 68 3.22 13.36 0.33
CA ILE A 68 1.81 12.95 0.51
C ILE A 68 1.13 13.82 1.55
N CYS A 69 1.77 14.05 2.70
CA CYS A 69 1.21 14.90 3.76
C CYS A 69 0.95 16.31 3.24
N ARG A 70 1.88 16.87 2.46
CA ARG A 70 1.70 18.20 1.87
C ARG A 70 0.56 18.22 0.87
N ALA A 71 0.50 17.22 0.00
CA ALA A 71 -0.54 17.17 -1.04
C ALA A 71 -1.94 17.05 -0.44
N LEU A 72 -2.09 16.21 0.57
CA LEU A 72 -3.38 15.99 1.24
C LEU A 72 -3.67 17.01 2.34
N LYS A 73 -2.68 17.83 2.73
CA LYS A 73 -2.78 18.80 3.80
C LYS A 73 -3.20 18.15 5.12
N ARG A 74 -2.61 16.98 5.39
CA ARG A 74 -2.88 16.18 6.59
C ARG A 74 -1.57 15.62 7.12
N ASN A 75 -1.55 15.28 8.41
CA ASN A 75 -0.41 14.62 9.05
C ASN A 75 -0.78 13.27 9.67
N ASP A 76 -2.00 12.81 9.45
CA ASP A 76 -2.51 11.54 9.96
C ASP A 76 -2.39 10.45 8.89
N ILE A 77 -1.23 10.36 8.26
CA ILE A 77 -0.93 9.38 7.21
C ILE A 77 -0.05 8.29 7.81
N ASP A 78 -0.45 7.04 7.62
CA ASP A 78 0.37 5.88 7.98
C ASP A 78 0.85 5.22 6.69
N MET A 79 2.16 4.99 6.59
CA MET A 79 2.75 4.45 5.37
C MET A 79 3.51 3.16 5.64
N VAL A 80 3.22 2.15 4.84
CA VAL A 80 3.89 0.85 4.86
C VAL A 80 4.67 0.67 3.57
N VAL A 81 5.94 0.24 3.69
CA VAL A 81 6.77 -0.13 2.54
C VAL A 81 6.61 -1.63 2.32
N LEU A 82 5.99 -1.99 1.22
CA LEU A 82 5.70 -3.39 0.90
C LEU A 82 6.95 -4.22 0.66
N ASN A 83 8.03 -3.57 0.19
CA ASN A 83 9.31 -4.24 -0.07
C ASN A 83 9.91 -4.92 1.16
N THR A 84 9.70 -4.33 2.33
CA THR A 84 10.39 -4.74 3.54
C THR A 84 9.48 -5.31 4.62
N THR A 85 8.18 -5.20 4.46
CA THR A 85 7.27 -5.75 5.48
C THR A 85 7.22 -7.28 5.38
N ARG A 86 7.27 -7.94 6.53
CA ARG A 86 7.23 -9.40 6.63
C ARG A 86 5.93 -9.93 7.20
N ASN A 87 5.04 -9.05 7.57
CA ASN A 87 3.73 -9.44 8.12
C ASN A 87 2.83 -9.89 6.98
N ILE A 88 2.78 -11.21 6.75
CA ILE A 88 2.03 -11.79 5.63
C ILE A 88 0.53 -11.50 5.74
N MET A 89 -0.01 -11.42 6.96
CA MET A 89 -1.43 -11.12 7.15
C MET A 89 -1.76 -9.68 6.80
N LEU A 90 -0.84 -8.75 7.09
CA LEU A 90 -0.99 -7.34 6.67
C LEU A 90 -0.92 -7.22 5.15
N LEU A 91 0.02 -7.91 4.51
CA LEU A 91 0.12 -7.93 3.04
C LEU A 91 -1.14 -8.47 2.40
N ASP A 92 -1.64 -9.60 2.93
CA ASP A 92 -2.87 -10.22 2.43
C ASP A 92 -4.07 -9.29 2.56
N ALA A 93 -4.24 -8.66 3.72
CA ALA A 93 -5.33 -7.72 3.95
C ALA A 93 -5.24 -6.50 3.02
N THR A 94 -4.03 -5.98 2.81
CA THR A 94 -3.80 -4.84 1.91
C THR A 94 -4.25 -5.17 0.49
N ILE A 95 -3.88 -6.35 0.00
CA ILE A 95 -4.20 -6.78 -1.37
C ILE A 95 -5.70 -7.04 -1.53
N ARG A 96 -6.31 -7.74 -0.56
CA ARG A 96 -7.72 -8.12 -0.68
C ARG A 96 -8.67 -6.94 -0.51
N GLN A 97 -8.35 -5.99 0.34
CA GLN A 97 -9.26 -4.92 0.76
C GLN A 97 -8.83 -3.54 0.25
N GLY A 98 -7.58 -3.41 -0.19
CA GLY A 98 -7.05 -2.13 -0.61
C GLY A 98 -7.53 -1.70 -1.99
N VAL A 99 -7.42 -0.40 -2.23
CA VAL A 99 -7.71 0.21 -3.52
C VAL A 99 -6.38 0.64 -4.15
N VAL A 100 -6.14 0.28 -5.40
CA VAL A 100 -4.93 0.68 -6.11
C VAL A 100 -4.97 2.18 -6.36
N LEU A 101 -4.01 2.91 -5.80
CA LEU A 101 -3.88 4.36 -6.00
C LEU A 101 -3.02 4.69 -7.21
N PHE A 102 -1.99 3.91 -7.45
CA PHE A 102 -1.02 4.13 -8.50
C PHE A 102 -0.49 2.78 -8.97
N ASP A 103 -0.33 2.62 -10.28
CA ASP A 103 0.06 1.34 -10.87
C ASP A 103 0.87 1.61 -12.13
N LYS A 104 2.18 1.51 -12.02
CA LYS A 104 3.06 1.74 -13.15
C LYS A 104 3.33 0.47 -13.96
N ASP A 105 3.24 -0.69 -13.32
CA ASP A 105 3.51 -1.98 -13.93
C ASP A 105 2.49 -2.98 -13.39
N ALA A 106 1.37 -3.08 -14.08
CA ALA A 106 0.25 -3.93 -13.66
C ALA A 106 0.63 -5.39 -13.62
N GLU A 107 1.45 -5.85 -14.55
CA GLU A 107 1.90 -7.24 -14.60
C GLU A 107 2.74 -7.60 -13.37
N PHE A 108 3.68 -6.73 -13.01
CA PHE A 108 4.49 -6.92 -11.80
C PHE A 108 3.63 -6.91 -10.56
N ARG A 109 2.69 -5.96 -10.47
CA ARG A 109 1.78 -5.87 -9.33
C ARG A 109 0.94 -7.14 -9.18
N GLU A 110 0.40 -7.66 -10.27
CA GLU A 110 -0.42 -8.87 -10.26
C GLU A 110 0.39 -10.09 -9.83
N GLU A 111 1.63 -10.21 -10.28
CA GLU A 111 2.52 -11.28 -9.84
C GLU A 111 2.83 -11.18 -8.35
N PHE A 112 3.06 -9.98 -7.84
CA PHE A 112 3.26 -9.72 -6.42
C PHE A 112 2.03 -10.16 -5.62
N GLU A 113 0.84 -9.72 -6.06
CA GLU A 113 -0.42 -10.06 -5.39
C GLU A 113 -0.62 -11.57 -5.34
N HIS A 114 -0.40 -12.24 -6.45
CA HIS A 114 -0.54 -13.69 -6.55
C HIS A 114 0.38 -14.42 -5.56
N ARG A 115 1.63 -14.01 -5.51
CA ARG A 115 2.62 -14.59 -4.59
C ARG A 115 2.22 -14.42 -3.13
N ILE A 116 1.75 -13.22 -2.78
CA ILE A 116 1.33 -12.92 -1.40
C ILE A 116 0.10 -13.73 -1.02
N LEU A 117 -0.89 -13.82 -1.90
CA LEU A 117 -2.10 -14.58 -1.62
C LEU A 117 -1.80 -16.07 -1.40
N HIS A 118 -0.88 -16.64 -2.19
CA HIS A 118 -0.45 -18.03 -1.99
C HIS A 118 0.26 -18.22 -0.65
N ARG A 119 1.17 -17.32 -0.30
CA ARG A 119 1.87 -17.38 0.98
C ARG A 119 0.91 -17.23 2.15
N ALA A 120 -0.11 -16.40 2.01
CA ALA A 120 -1.11 -16.22 3.06
C ALA A 120 -1.94 -17.49 3.26
N ILE A 121 -2.31 -18.19 2.20
CA ILE A 121 -3.01 -19.46 2.28
C ILE A 121 -2.16 -20.50 3.01
N ASP A 122 -0.90 -20.65 2.62
CA ASP A 122 0.03 -21.58 3.25
C ASP A 122 0.20 -21.27 4.74
N PHE A 123 0.34 -19.99 5.08
CA PHE A 123 0.47 -19.55 6.46
C PHE A 123 -0.76 -19.93 7.30
N LYS A 124 -1.95 -19.73 6.76
CA LYS A 124 -3.20 -20.09 7.45
C LYS A 124 -3.32 -21.60 7.64
N GLU A 125 -2.95 -22.37 6.64
CA GLU A 125 -2.94 -23.84 6.73
C GLU A 125 -1.98 -24.34 7.80
N GLN A 126 -0.79 -23.77 7.87
CA GLN A 126 0.20 -24.12 8.88
C GLN A 126 -0.31 -23.82 10.29
N ARG A 127 -0.98 -22.70 10.48
CA ARG A 127 -1.58 -22.36 11.78
C ARG A 127 -2.63 -23.35 12.20
N LEU A 128 -3.51 -23.74 11.28
CA LEU A 128 -4.55 -24.73 11.55
C LEU A 128 -3.93 -26.09 11.90
N SER A 129 -2.89 -26.50 11.20
CA SER A 129 -2.18 -27.73 11.47
C SER A 129 -1.58 -27.75 12.88
N VAL A 130 -0.96 -26.65 13.31
CA VAL A 130 -0.34 -26.54 14.63
C VAL A 130 -1.36 -26.66 15.77
N ILE A 131 -2.55 -26.13 15.59
CA ILE A 131 -3.59 -26.18 16.63
C ILE A 131 -4.48 -27.41 16.52
N GLY A 132 -4.20 -28.32 15.60
CA GLY A 132 -4.89 -29.60 15.49
C GLY A 132 -6.26 -29.56 14.83
N ILE A 133 -6.52 -28.54 14.06
CA ILE A 133 -7.80 -28.38 13.36
C ILE A 133 -7.67 -28.79 11.90
#